data_5a674d60142ee61f5d6585d275a66d46
#
_entry.id   5a674d60142ee61f5d6585d275a66d46
#
_cell.length_a   1.000
_cell.length_b   1.000
_cell.length_c   1.000
_cell.angle_alpha   90.00
_cell.angle_beta   90.00
_cell.angle_gamma   90.00
#
_symmetry.space_group_name_H-M   'P 1'
#
loop_
_entity.id
_entity.type
_entity.pdbx_description
1 polymer ?
#
loop_
_entity_poly.entity_id
_entity_poly.type
_entity_poly.pdbx_seq_one_letter_code
_entity_poly.pdbx_strand_id
1 'polypeptide(L)'
;SVSVKSEIPMKQLVISGVYKSEKDTAMMIEKYPDIGIYTAESIGQWELLKKYSQVYEREIKVLLRLTSGNQFGMTKDEIKEIISEQHPFAHICGIQYFSGTQKTSLKRLTRETEKLSEFLSELKTQCGFVTDELDYGPGLPVSYFREDKEFNESEFLCEFANLLGSINFDGKIILELGRFIAASCGIYITKAVDIKSNRGQTYCITDGGMNHISYYGQSMAMKIPYMDTIPDRTG
;
A
#
# COMPACT_ATOMS: atom_id res chain seq x y z
N SER A 1 11.92 13.76 9.41
CA SER A 1 11.60 12.64 8.51
C SER A 1 12.06 12.93 7.08
N VAL A 2 12.13 11.92 6.24
CA VAL A 2 12.50 12.08 4.82
C VAL A 2 11.48 12.99 4.12
N SER A 3 10.20 12.84 4.41
CA SER A 3 9.11 13.64 3.83
C SER A 3 9.26 15.15 4.08
N VAL A 4 9.73 15.54 5.27
CA VAL A 4 9.97 16.96 5.59
C VAL A 4 11.13 17.54 4.77
N LYS A 5 12.09 16.69 4.38
CA LYS A 5 13.27 17.09 3.59
C LYS A 5 13.02 17.05 2.09
N SER A 6 11.95 16.41 1.62
CA SER A 6 11.68 16.16 0.20
C SER A 6 10.87 17.28 -0.48
N GLU A 7 10.57 18.38 0.21
CA GLU A 7 9.76 19.50 -0.30
C GLU A 7 8.33 19.12 -0.73
N ILE A 8 7.88 17.89 -0.37
CA ILE A 8 6.50 17.47 -0.63
C ILE A 8 5.57 18.28 0.28
N PRO A 9 4.55 18.95 -0.25
CA PRO A 9 3.59 19.67 0.58
C PRO A 9 2.92 18.75 1.60
N MET A 10 2.90 19.13 2.88
CA MET A 10 2.32 18.32 3.96
C MET A 10 0.89 17.87 3.67
N LYS A 11 0.10 18.71 3.02
CA LYS A 11 -1.27 18.41 2.60
C LYS A 11 -1.41 17.23 1.62
N GLN A 12 -0.30 16.80 1.00
CA GLN A 12 -0.26 15.63 0.12
C GLN A 12 0.19 14.35 0.84
N LEU A 13 0.55 14.45 2.12
CA LEU A 13 0.99 13.28 2.88
C LEU A 13 -0.22 12.53 3.45
N VAL A 14 -0.16 11.21 3.32
CA VAL A 14 -1.05 10.27 4.02
C VAL A 14 -0.24 9.55 5.08
N ILE A 15 -0.66 9.66 6.35
CA ILE A 15 -0.02 8.96 7.47
C ILE A 15 -0.71 7.62 7.65
N SER A 16 -0.12 6.58 7.08
CA SER A 16 -0.58 5.21 7.15
C SER A 16 0.30 4.35 8.06
N GLY A 17 -0.13 3.14 8.38
CA GLY A 17 0.63 2.13 9.11
C GLY A 17 -0.17 1.41 10.17
N VAL A 18 0.16 0.11 10.34
CA VAL A 18 -0.52 -0.80 11.27
C VAL A 18 -0.32 -0.45 12.73
N TYR A 19 0.74 0.27 13.05
CA TYR A 19 1.00 0.77 14.40
C TYR A 19 1.25 2.28 14.38
N LYS A 20 0.48 2.99 15.18
CA LYS A 20 0.66 4.40 15.45
C LYS A 20 0.88 4.57 16.95
N SER A 21 2.09 4.95 17.36
CA SER A 21 2.35 5.21 18.78
C SER A 21 1.58 6.45 19.23
N GLU A 22 1.12 6.45 20.47
CA GLU A 22 0.43 7.59 21.06
C GLU A 22 1.28 8.87 20.98
N LYS A 23 2.58 8.74 21.31
CA LYS A 23 3.54 9.84 21.27
C LYS A 23 3.69 10.44 19.87
N ASP A 24 3.85 9.58 18.85
CA ASP A 24 4.07 10.06 17.49
C ASP A 24 2.79 10.67 16.90
N THR A 25 1.62 10.09 17.22
CA THR A 25 0.33 10.62 16.80
C THR A 25 0.08 12.00 17.39
N ALA A 26 0.27 12.15 18.71
CA ALA A 26 0.17 13.42 19.39
C ALA A 26 1.09 14.48 18.77
N MET A 27 2.38 14.13 18.61
CA MET A 27 3.37 15.01 18.01
C MET A 27 3.01 15.42 16.57
N MET A 28 2.51 14.50 15.76
CA MET A 28 2.15 14.79 14.37
C MET A 28 0.97 15.77 14.29
N ILE A 29 -0.08 15.55 15.08
CA ILE A 29 -1.25 16.43 15.10
C ILE A 29 -0.88 17.81 15.65
N GLU A 30 -0.06 17.86 16.71
CA GLU A 30 0.38 19.13 17.32
C GLU A 30 1.25 19.96 16.37
N LYS A 31 2.32 19.35 15.82
CA LYS A 31 3.39 20.08 15.14
C LYS A 31 3.23 20.20 13.64
N TYR A 32 2.39 19.36 13.03
CA TYR A 32 2.21 19.31 11.59
C TYR A 32 0.71 19.38 11.21
N PRO A 33 0.03 20.51 11.48
CA PRO A 33 -1.41 20.65 11.28
C PRO A 33 -1.85 20.53 9.82
N ASP A 34 -0.91 20.71 8.90
CA ASP A 34 -1.18 20.66 7.44
C ASP A 34 -1.05 19.24 6.85
N ILE A 35 -0.84 18.20 7.67
CA ILE A 35 -0.87 16.82 7.16
C ILE A 35 -2.22 16.55 6.49
N GLY A 36 -2.16 16.00 5.27
CA GLY A 36 -3.35 15.83 4.46
C GLY A 36 -4.34 14.84 5.04
N ILE A 37 -3.90 13.61 5.30
CA ILE A 37 -4.80 12.53 5.73
C ILE A 37 -4.09 11.59 6.71
N TYR A 38 -4.84 11.07 7.65
CA TYR A 38 -4.46 9.95 8.52
C TYR A 38 -5.26 8.71 8.16
N THR A 39 -4.72 7.50 8.32
CA THR A 39 -5.50 6.26 8.24
C THR A 39 -5.78 5.71 9.62
N ALA A 40 -6.92 5.10 9.83
CA ALA A 40 -7.23 4.30 11.01
C ALA A 40 -7.45 2.83 10.62
N GLU A 41 -6.66 1.93 11.19
CA GLU A 41 -6.70 0.49 10.92
C GLU A 41 -7.41 -0.30 12.03
N SER A 42 -7.82 0.38 13.10
CA SER A 42 -8.54 -0.21 14.22
C SER A 42 -9.33 0.86 14.96
N ILE A 43 -10.30 0.44 15.78
CA ILE A 43 -11.05 1.31 16.69
C ILE A 43 -10.07 2.06 17.62
N GLY A 44 -9.05 1.37 18.14
CA GLY A 44 -8.06 2.02 19.02
C GLY A 44 -7.28 3.14 18.33
N GLN A 45 -6.95 3.00 17.04
CA GLN A 45 -6.32 4.09 16.28
C GLN A 45 -7.29 5.23 15.99
N TRP A 46 -8.57 4.94 15.73
CA TRP A 46 -9.61 5.96 15.59
C TRP A 46 -9.75 6.76 16.88
N GLU A 47 -9.87 6.11 18.04
CA GLU A 47 -9.95 6.77 19.34
C GLU A 47 -8.72 7.64 19.63
N LEU A 48 -7.53 7.17 19.26
CA LEU A 48 -6.30 7.92 19.41
C LEU A 48 -6.29 9.20 18.55
N LEU A 49 -6.75 9.11 17.30
CA LEU A 49 -6.87 10.27 16.42
C LEU A 49 -7.91 11.27 16.92
N LYS A 50 -9.09 10.80 17.36
CA LYS A 50 -10.13 11.64 18.00
C LYS A 50 -9.57 12.39 19.21
N LYS A 51 -8.94 11.63 20.12
CA LYS A 51 -8.36 12.20 21.35
C LYS A 51 -7.44 13.37 21.06
N TYR A 52 -6.46 13.18 20.19
CA TYR A 52 -5.45 14.21 19.97
C TYR A 52 -5.90 15.32 19.04
N SER A 53 -6.80 15.07 18.09
CA SER A 53 -7.43 16.14 17.34
C SER A 53 -8.21 17.10 18.25
N GLN A 54 -8.90 16.56 19.25
CA GLN A 54 -9.62 17.35 20.25
C GLN A 54 -8.69 18.07 21.23
N VAL A 55 -7.66 17.38 21.75
CA VAL A 55 -6.69 17.99 22.71
C VAL A 55 -5.99 19.21 22.12
N TYR A 56 -5.65 19.13 20.82
CA TYR A 56 -4.95 20.22 20.14
C TYR A 56 -5.87 21.14 19.33
N GLU A 57 -7.20 20.87 19.35
CA GLU A 57 -8.20 21.61 18.58
C GLU A 57 -7.80 21.72 17.10
N ARG A 58 -7.41 20.56 16.51
CA ARG A 58 -6.96 20.45 15.12
C ARG A 58 -7.90 19.58 14.29
N GLU A 59 -8.42 20.14 13.22
CA GLU A 59 -9.19 19.37 12.23
C GLU A 59 -8.26 18.45 11.46
N ILE A 60 -8.59 17.16 11.41
CA ILE A 60 -7.87 16.14 10.66
C ILE A 60 -8.83 15.36 9.76
N LYS A 61 -8.32 14.91 8.63
CA LYS A 61 -9.04 13.98 7.75
C LYS A 61 -8.57 12.56 8.00
N VAL A 62 -9.51 11.62 8.02
CA VAL A 62 -9.22 10.22 8.33
C VAL A 62 -9.84 9.30 7.27
N LEU A 63 -9.03 8.38 6.75
CA LEU A 63 -9.49 7.21 5.99
C LEU A 63 -9.63 6.01 6.93
N LEU A 64 -10.73 5.30 6.87
CA LEU A 64 -10.94 4.06 7.61
C LEU A 64 -10.53 2.87 6.74
N ARG A 65 -9.61 2.05 7.23
CA ARG A 65 -9.14 0.88 6.47
C ARG A 65 -10.09 -0.29 6.62
N LEU A 66 -10.68 -0.71 5.48
CA LEU A 66 -11.49 -1.91 5.39
C LEU A 66 -10.59 -3.15 5.34
N THR A 67 -10.89 -4.16 6.16
CA THR A 67 -10.17 -5.43 6.15
C THR A 67 -10.39 -6.21 4.85
N SER A 68 -9.34 -6.87 4.39
CA SER A 68 -9.42 -7.86 3.31
C SER A 68 -9.63 -9.30 3.83
N GLY A 69 -9.85 -9.46 5.15
CA GLY A 69 -10.04 -10.74 5.81
C GLY A 69 -8.75 -11.28 6.47
N ASN A 70 -7.79 -10.41 6.74
CA ASN A 70 -6.54 -10.69 7.46
C ASN A 70 -6.46 -9.81 8.73
N GLN A 71 -5.27 -9.75 9.37
CA GLN A 71 -5.05 -8.96 10.60
C GLN A 71 -5.10 -7.43 10.41
N PHE A 72 -5.26 -6.93 9.19
CA PHE A 72 -5.23 -5.51 8.90
C PHE A 72 -6.62 -4.96 8.63
N GLY A 73 -6.86 -3.73 9.13
CA GLY A 73 -8.10 -3.01 8.91
C GLY A 73 -9.26 -3.49 9.76
N MET A 74 -10.39 -2.84 9.61
CA MET A 74 -11.62 -3.02 10.37
C MET A 74 -12.69 -3.72 9.52
N THR A 75 -13.62 -4.38 10.17
CA THR A 75 -14.81 -4.97 9.54
C THR A 75 -15.76 -3.89 9.03
N LYS A 76 -16.68 -4.27 8.14
CA LYS A 76 -17.73 -3.37 7.66
C LYS A 76 -18.57 -2.80 8.81
N ASP A 77 -18.87 -3.62 9.81
CA ASP A 77 -19.73 -3.22 10.94
C ASP A 77 -19.00 -2.22 11.86
N GLU A 78 -17.72 -2.47 12.18
CA GLU A 78 -16.88 -1.51 12.93
C GLU A 78 -16.77 -0.16 12.21
N ILE A 79 -16.59 -0.17 10.88
CA ILE A 79 -16.55 1.06 10.08
C ILE A 79 -17.90 1.80 10.13
N LYS A 80 -19.03 1.08 10.01
CA LYS A 80 -20.36 1.68 10.10
C LYS A 80 -20.64 2.28 11.48
N GLU A 81 -20.19 1.61 12.54
CA GLU A 81 -20.28 2.12 13.91
C GLU A 81 -19.51 3.44 14.05
N ILE A 82 -18.25 3.48 13.61
CA ILE A 82 -17.42 4.69 13.63
C ILE A 82 -18.05 5.82 12.81
N ILE A 83 -18.57 5.54 11.63
CA ILE A 83 -19.24 6.55 10.77
C ILE A 83 -20.48 7.15 11.43
N SER A 84 -21.18 6.37 12.27
CA SER A 84 -22.34 6.86 13.01
C SER A 84 -21.99 7.89 14.10
N GLU A 85 -20.71 7.93 14.52
CA GLU A 85 -20.22 8.90 15.48
C GLU A 85 -19.83 10.21 14.78
N GLN A 86 -20.29 11.34 15.28
CA GLN A 86 -19.82 12.65 14.84
C GLN A 86 -18.72 13.13 15.77
N HIS A 87 -17.65 13.63 15.19
CA HIS A 87 -16.55 14.22 15.94
C HIS A 87 -16.17 15.60 15.38
N PRO A 88 -16.02 16.64 16.24
CA PRO A 88 -15.85 18.00 15.77
C PRO A 88 -14.50 18.27 15.08
N PHE A 89 -13.48 17.47 15.35
CA PHE A 89 -12.13 17.70 14.85
C PHE A 89 -11.57 16.54 13.99
N ALA A 90 -12.16 15.35 14.05
CA ALA A 90 -11.73 14.21 13.25
C ALA A 90 -12.81 13.85 12.21
N HIS A 91 -12.54 14.16 10.96
CA HIS A 91 -13.49 14.01 9.84
C HIS A 91 -13.16 12.78 9.01
N ILE A 92 -14.07 11.84 8.94
CA ILE A 92 -13.93 10.68 8.07
C ILE A 92 -14.16 11.17 6.64
N CYS A 93 -13.15 11.05 5.77
CA CYS A 93 -13.23 11.46 4.38
C CYS A 93 -13.36 10.27 3.41
N GLY A 94 -13.13 9.03 3.88
CA GLY A 94 -13.23 7.90 2.98
C GLY A 94 -12.74 6.58 3.53
N ILE A 95 -12.50 5.68 2.59
CA ILE A 95 -12.12 4.28 2.86
C ILE A 95 -10.76 4.00 2.23
N GLN A 96 -9.91 3.28 2.98
CA GLN A 96 -8.68 2.67 2.47
C GLN A 96 -8.88 1.16 2.35
N TYR A 97 -8.37 0.58 1.26
CA TYR A 97 -8.42 -0.87 1.05
C TYR A 97 -7.16 -1.40 0.38
N PHE A 98 -6.53 -2.40 1.00
CA PHE A 98 -5.38 -3.12 0.46
C PHE A 98 -5.49 -4.60 0.76
N SER A 99 -5.43 -5.46 -0.25
CA SER A 99 -5.64 -6.91 -0.11
C SER A 99 -4.44 -7.76 -0.55
N GLY A 100 -3.27 -7.17 -0.61
CA GLY A 100 -2.02 -7.85 -0.97
C GLY A 100 -1.40 -7.35 -2.27
N THR A 101 -0.28 -7.95 -2.66
CA THR A 101 0.57 -7.53 -3.78
C THR A 101 0.68 -8.61 -4.85
N GLN A 102 1.30 -8.28 -6.01
CA GLN A 102 1.61 -9.21 -7.10
C GLN A 102 0.38 -9.92 -7.67
N LYS A 103 -0.70 -9.19 -7.89
CA LYS A 103 -1.93 -9.73 -8.47
C LYS A 103 -1.89 -9.66 -9.98
N THR A 104 -1.71 -10.81 -10.61
CA THR A 104 -1.70 -10.99 -12.06
C THR A 104 -3.09 -11.30 -12.66
N SER A 105 -4.09 -11.52 -11.81
CA SER A 105 -5.43 -11.93 -12.22
C SER A 105 -6.40 -10.76 -12.20
N LEU A 106 -6.83 -10.29 -13.35
CA LEU A 106 -7.90 -9.31 -13.51
C LEU A 106 -9.21 -9.77 -12.83
N LYS A 107 -9.54 -11.06 -12.90
CA LYS A 107 -10.71 -11.61 -12.19
C LYS A 107 -10.67 -11.35 -10.68
N ARG A 108 -9.47 -11.36 -10.08
CA ARG A 108 -9.32 -11.01 -8.66
C ARG A 108 -9.55 -9.54 -8.42
N LEU A 109 -9.00 -8.68 -9.27
CA LEU A 109 -9.22 -7.23 -9.22
C LEU A 109 -10.69 -6.87 -9.43
N THR A 110 -11.37 -7.53 -10.38
CA THR A 110 -12.83 -7.37 -10.59
C THR A 110 -13.63 -7.62 -9.32
N ARG A 111 -13.37 -8.75 -8.63
CA ARG A 111 -14.06 -9.06 -7.37
C ARG A 111 -13.78 -8.04 -6.26
N GLU A 112 -12.60 -7.46 -6.26
CA GLU A 112 -12.24 -6.42 -5.29
C GLU A 112 -12.96 -5.11 -5.59
N THR A 113 -13.02 -4.69 -6.84
CA THR A 113 -13.73 -3.46 -7.24
C THR A 113 -15.25 -3.61 -7.06
N GLU A 114 -15.82 -4.77 -7.35
CA GLU A 114 -17.23 -5.08 -7.04
C GLU A 114 -17.51 -4.97 -5.54
N LYS A 115 -16.69 -5.62 -4.70
CA LYS A 115 -16.81 -5.56 -3.23
C LYS A 115 -16.71 -4.14 -2.70
N LEU A 116 -15.81 -3.33 -3.25
CA LEU A 116 -15.65 -1.93 -2.87
C LEU A 116 -16.87 -1.12 -3.29
N SER A 117 -17.35 -1.28 -4.52
CA SER A 117 -18.54 -0.61 -5.04
C SER A 117 -19.78 -0.91 -4.19
N GLU A 118 -19.98 -2.19 -3.82
CA GLU A 118 -21.05 -2.62 -2.92
C GLU A 118 -20.93 -1.94 -1.56
N PHE A 119 -19.76 -1.95 -0.96
CA PHE A 119 -19.56 -1.37 0.36
C PHE A 119 -19.74 0.15 0.39
N LEU A 120 -19.24 0.87 -0.60
CA LEU A 120 -19.48 2.32 -0.73
C LEU A 120 -20.96 2.64 -0.89
N SER A 121 -21.69 1.80 -1.65
CA SER A 121 -23.15 1.91 -1.79
C SER A 121 -23.88 1.61 -0.46
N GLU A 122 -23.44 0.61 0.30
CA GLU A 122 -23.97 0.33 1.64
C GLU A 122 -23.78 1.51 2.58
N LEU A 123 -22.59 2.14 2.61
CA LEU A 123 -22.33 3.32 3.44
C LEU A 123 -23.26 4.48 3.09
N LYS A 124 -23.49 4.72 1.80
CA LYS A 124 -24.39 5.77 1.33
C LYS A 124 -25.84 5.49 1.72
N THR A 125 -26.31 4.27 1.51
CA THR A 125 -27.74 3.93 1.69
C THR A 125 -28.13 3.62 3.14
N GLN A 126 -27.23 3.00 3.92
CA GLN A 126 -27.53 2.57 5.29
C GLN A 126 -27.06 3.58 6.35
N CYS A 127 -25.93 4.28 6.10
CA CYS A 127 -25.38 5.22 7.06
C CYS A 127 -25.54 6.70 6.63
N GLY A 128 -26.07 6.96 5.43
CA GLY A 128 -26.13 8.32 4.88
C GLY A 128 -24.76 8.95 4.63
N PHE A 129 -23.69 8.12 4.60
CA PHE A 129 -22.34 8.59 4.46
C PHE A 129 -21.90 8.58 2.99
N VAL A 130 -21.58 9.77 2.48
CA VAL A 130 -21.01 9.93 1.14
C VAL A 130 -19.49 9.96 1.27
N THR A 131 -18.83 8.94 0.70
CA THR A 131 -17.36 8.82 0.71
C THR A 131 -16.77 9.81 -0.29
N ASP A 132 -15.82 10.63 0.14
CA ASP A 132 -15.11 11.58 -0.73
C ASP A 132 -13.89 10.94 -1.40
N GLU A 133 -13.17 10.07 -0.69
CA GLU A 133 -11.93 9.46 -1.16
C GLU A 133 -11.92 7.94 -0.95
N LEU A 134 -11.50 7.22 -2.00
CA LEU A 134 -11.18 5.79 -1.95
C LEU A 134 -9.68 5.62 -2.19
N ASP A 135 -8.94 5.24 -1.15
CA ASP A 135 -7.52 4.90 -1.24
C ASP A 135 -7.38 3.39 -1.45
N TYR A 136 -7.01 3.01 -2.67
CA TYR A 136 -6.99 1.62 -3.11
C TYR A 136 -5.59 1.15 -3.48
N GLY A 137 -5.08 0.15 -2.76
CA GLY A 137 -3.87 -0.58 -3.10
C GLY A 137 -4.16 -1.84 -3.91
N PRO A 138 -4.20 -1.79 -5.26
CA PRO A 138 -4.55 -2.92 -6.10
C PRO A 138 -3.49 -4.03 -6.07
N GLY A 139 -2.25 -3.68 -5.71
CA GLY A 139 -1.13 -4.63 -5.68
C GLY A 139 -0.77 -5.15 -7.06
N LEU A 140 -0.67 -4.26 -8.05
CA LEU A 140 -0.32 -4.60 -9.42
C LEU A 140 0.99 -5.38 -9.51
N PRO A 141 1.13 -6.31 -10.48
CA PRO A 141 2.24 -7.23 -10.55
C PRO A 141 3.50 -6.58 -11.14
N VAL A 142 4.65 -7.10 -10.73
CA VAL A 142 5.95 -6.82 -11.34
C VAL A 142 6.65 -8.15 -11.60
N SER A 143 7.19 -8.34 -12.81
CA SER A 143 8.02 -9.49 -13.13
C SER A 143 9.42 -9.31 -12.55
N TYR A 144 9.82 -10.23 -11.66
CA TYR A 144 11.15 -10.27 -11.06
C TYR A 144 11.98 -11.47 -11.53
N PHE A 145 11.32 -12.50 -12.03
CA PHE A 145 11.94 -13.79 -12.29
C PHE A 145 11.76 -14.18 -13.75
N ARG A 146 12.73 -14.94 -14.27
CA ARG A 146 12.70 -15.44 -15.66
C ARG A 146 11.50 -16.35 -15.94
N GLU A 147 11.01 -17.02 -14.90
CA GLU A 147 9.85 -17.92 -14.98
C GLU A 147 8.50 -17.21 -14.81
N ASP A 148 8.52 -15.92 -14.50
CA ASP A 148 7.28 -15.16 -14.41
C ASP A 148 6.67 -15.04 -15.81
N LYS A 149 5.36 -15.24 -15.89
CA LYS A 149 4.66 -15.12 -17.16
C LYS A 149 4.75 -13.68 -17.64
N GLU A 150 5.17 -13.54 -18.89
CA GLU A 150 5.04 -12.26 -19.58
C GLU A 150 3.56 -11.88 -19.66
N PHE A 151 3.25 -10.64 -19.39
CA PHE A 151 1.94 -10.06 -19.59
C PHE A 151 2.07 -8.72 -20.31
N ASN A 152 1.07 -8.40 -21.12
CA ASN A 152 1.01 -7.11 -21.77
C ASN A 152 0.58 -6.05 -20.73
N GLU A 153 1.57 -5.31 -20.22
CA GLU A 153 1.35 -4.31 -19.19
C GLU A 153 0.35 -3.23 -19.64
N SER A 154 0.46 -2.77 -20.87
CA SER A 154 -0.45 -1.73 -21.41
C SER A 154 -1.89 -2.21 -21.48
N GLU A 155 -2.12 -3.43 -21.98
CA GLU A 155 -3.44 -4.04 -22.03
C GLU A 155 -4.01 -4.26 -20.62
N PHE A 156 -3.20 -4.79 -19.71
CA PHE A 156 -3.58 -5.01 -18.32
C PHE A 156 -3.98 -3.71 -17.63
N LEU A 157 -3.22 -2.63 -17.84
CA LEU A 157 -3.52 -1.31 -17.28
C LEU A 157 -4.80 -0.71 -17.86
N CYS A 158 -5.05 -0.89 -19.18
CA CYS A 158 -6.30 -0.46 -19.79
C CYS A 158 -7.52 -1.19 -19.18
N GLU A 159 -7.43 -2.51 -19.02
CA GLU A 159 -8.49 -3.30 -18.40
C GLU A 159 -8.68 -2.93 -16.93
N PHE A 160 -7.59 -2.71 -16.20
CA PHE A 160 -7.66 -2.24 -14.82
C PHE A 160 -8.29 -0.84 -14.71
N ALA A 161 -7.99 0.08 -15.61
CA ALA A 161 -8.62 1.39 -15.67
C ALA A 161 -10.13 1.28 -15.90
N ASN A 162 -10.58 0.37 -16.77
CA ASN A 162 -12.00 0.08 -16.98
C ASN A 162 -12.66 -0.46 -15.71
N LEU A 163 -11.97 -1.34 -14.96
CA LEU A 163 -12.46 -1.83 -13.67
C LEU A 163 -12.62 -0.70 -12.64
N LEU A 164 -11.67 0.22 -12.57
CA LEU A 164 -11.81 1.40 -11.69
C LEU A 164 -13.00 2.26 -12.09
N GLY A 165 -13.20 2.49 -13.39
CA GLY A 165 -14.35 3.23 -13.91
C GLY A 165 -15.71 2.55 -13.67
N SER A 166 -15.73 1.25 -13.38
CA SER A 166 -16.95 0.51 -13.06
C SER A 166 -17.38 0.60 -11.59
N ILE A 167 -16.52 1.11 -10.71
CA ILE A 167 -16.88 1.36 -9.31
C ILE A 167 -17.93 2.48 -9.29
N ASN A 168 -19.09 2.20 -8.71
CA ASN A 168 -20.15 3.21 -8.53
C ASN A 168 -19.74 4.22 -7.44
N PHE A 169 -18.86 5.16 -7.83
CA PHE A 169 -18.23 6.10 -6.92
C PHE A 169 -17.91 7.42 -7.64
N ASP A 170 -18.41 8.52 -7.12
CA ASP A 170 -18.22 9.86 -7.71
C ASP A 170 -17.05 10.64 -7.08
N GLY A 171 -16.42 10.07 -6.06
CA GLY A 171 -15.31 10.70 -5.33
C GLY A 171 -13.94 10.47 -6.00
N LYS A 172 -12.90 10.84 -5.29
CA LYS A 172 -11.51 10.70 -5.74
C LYS A 172 -10.96 9.31 -5.43
N ILE A 173 -10.44 8.61 -6.44
CA ILE A 173 -9.70 7.37 -6.26
C ILE A 173 -8.20 7.69 -6.21
N ILE A 174 -7.54 7.24 -5.13
CA ILE A 174 -6.09 7.28 -4.96
C ILE A 174 -5.57 5.85 -5.08
N LEU A 175 -4.50 5.64 -5.83
CA LEU A 175 -3.88 4.33 -6.00
C LEU A 175 -2.55 4.25 -5.25
N GLU A 176 -2.43 3.24 -4.38
CA GLU A 176 -1.16 2.89 -3.72
C GLU A 176 -0.38 1.89 -4.59
N LEU A 177 0.60 2.36 -5.35
CA LEU A 177 1.36 1.58 -6.34
C LEU A 177 2.87 1.51 -6.06
N GLY A 178 3.28 1.40 -4.79
CA GLY A 178 4.69 1.46 -4.39
C GLY A 178 5.62 0.57 -5.21
N ARG A 179 5.42 -0.74 -5.17
CA ARG A 179 6.24 -1.73 -5.90
C ARG A 179 6.18 -1.54 -7.41
N PHE A 180 5.00 -1.39 -7.96
CA PHE A 180 4.78 -1.27 -9.40
C PHE A 180 5.53 -0.07 -10.01
N ILE A 181 5.57 1.06 -9.29
CA ILE A 181 6.29 2.27 -9.73
C ILE A 181 7.79 2.13 -9.49
N ALA A 182 8.20 1.58 -8.33
CA ALA A 182 9.58 1.66 -7.89
C ALA A 182 10.46 0.46 -8.29
N ALA A 183 9.89 -0.63 -8.82
CA ALA A 183 10.65 -1.86 -9.05
C ALA A 183 11.77 -1.70 -10.09
N SER A 184 11.62 -0.83 -11.06
CA SER A 184 12.60 -0.57 -12.12
C SER A 184 13.53 0.62 -11.82
N CYS A 185 13.41 1.26 -10.64
CA CYS A 185 14.16 2.49 -10.34
C CYS A 185 15.61 2.26 -9.91
N GLY A 186 16.05 1.00 -9.73
CA GLY A 186 17.38 0.69 -9.25
C GLY A 186 17.89 -0.67 -9.70
N ILE A 187 19.20 -0.83 -9.59
CA ILE A 187 19.94 -2.06 -9.86
C ILE A 187 20.71 -2.44 -8.61
N TYR A 188 20.66 -3.70 -8.23
CA TYR A 188 21.49 -4.25 -7.17
C TYR A 188 22.72 -4.90 -7.77
N ILE A 189 23.91 -4.41 -7.37
CA ILE A 189 25.20 -4.90 -7.83
C ILE A 189 25.84 -5.70 -6.70
N THR A 190 26.29 -6.91 -7.01
CA THR A 190 27.03 -7.78 -6.09
C THR A 190 28.16 -8.46 -6.83
N LYS A 191 29.22 -8.83 -6.12
CA LYS A 191 30.43 -9.46 -6.67
C LYS A 191 30.43 -10.95 -6.29
N ALA A 192 30.82 -11.80 -7.25
CA ALA A 192 31.16 -13.19 -6.97
C ALA A 192 32.47 -13.23 -6.19
N VAL A 193 32.45 -13.78 -4.98
CA VAL A 193 33.63 -13.91 -4.12
C VAL A 193 34.20 -15.32 -4.10
N ASP A 194 33.36 -16.32 -4.43
CA ASP A 194 33.78 -17.72 -4.58
C ASP A 194 32.86 -18.47 -5.53
N ILE A 195 33.39 -19.43 -6.26
CA ILE A 195 32.64 -20.32 -7.14
C ILE A 195 33.07 -21.75 -6.84
N LYS A 196 32.09 -22.59 -6.49
CA LYS A 196 32.33 -24.01 -6.21
C LYS A 196 31.33 -24.90 -6.90
N SER A 197 31.76 -26.12 -7.23
CA SER A 197 30.89 -27.14 -7.78
C SER A 197 30.79 -28.34 -6.86
N ASN A 198 29.56 -28.80 -6.63
CA ASN A 198 29.29 -29.98 -5.82
C ASN A 198 28.16 -30.79 -6.47
N ARG A 199 28.38 -32.10 -6.63
CA ARG A 199 27.41 -33.03 -7.24
C ARG A 199 26.85 -32.56 -8.59
N GLY A 200 27.72 -31.97 -9.42
CA GLY A 200 27.34 -31.47 -10.76
C GLY A 200 26.62 -30.11 -10.78
N GLN A 201 26.41 -29.51 -9.62
CA GLN A 201 25.81 -28.18 -9.50
C GLN A 201 26.86 -27.14 -9.13
N THR A 202 26.88 -26.01 -9.85
CA THR A 202 27.79 -24.88 -9.56
C THR A 202 27.07 -23.85 -8.71
N TYR A 203 27.76 -23.40 -7.68
CA TYR A 203 27.32 -22.40 -6.73
C TYR A 203 28.23 -21.18 -6.83
N CYS A 204 27.62 -20.01 -6.95
CA CYS A 204 28.29 -18.73 -6.89
C CYS A 204 28.01 -18.08 -5.53
N ILE A 205 29.05 -17.82 -4.76
CA ILE A 205 28.98 -17.11 -3.49
C ILE A 205 29.21 -15.63 -3.75
N THR A 206 28.30 -14.79 -3.29
CA THR A 206 28.36 -13.35 -3.51
C THR A 206 28.60 -12.61 -2.20
N ASP A 207 29.15 -11.39 -2.29
CA ASP A 207 29.39 -10.49 -1.14
C ASP A 207 28.13 -9.79 -0.66
N GLY A 208 27.02 -9.99 -1.37
CA GLY A 208 25.70 -9.48 -1.02
C GLY A 208 24.62 -10.57 -1.02
N GLY A 209 23.50 -10.31 -0.42
CA GLY A 209 22.41 -11.28 -0.32
C GLY A 209 21.16 -10.72 0.34
N MET A 210 20.37 -11.59 0.98
CA MET A 210 19.07 -11.28 1.58
C MET A 210 19.10 -10.15 2.61
N ASN A 211 20.25 -9.91 3.24
CA ASN A 211 20.42 -8.80 4.19
C ASN A 211 20.42 -7.42 3.52
N HIS A 212 20.67 -7.38 2.20
CA HIS A 212 20.77 -6.14 1.42
C HIS A 212 19.52 -5.95 0.58
N ILE A 213 19.06 -7.01 -0.07
CA ILE A 213 17.86 -6.99 -0.89
C ILE A 213 17.06 -8.29 -0.68
N SER A 214 15.78 -8.16 -0.43
CA SER A 214 14.85 -9.28 -0.43
C SER A 214 13.77 -9.05 -1.48
N TYR A 215 13.40 -10.09 -2.20
CA TYR A 215 12.37 -10.05 -3.21
C TYR A 215 11.23 -11.04 -2.91
N TYR A 216 10.07 -10.74 -3.44
CA TYR A 216 8.90 -11.58 -3.25
C TYR A 216 9.14 -12.99 -3.82
N GLY A 217 8.90 -14.02 -3.01
CA GLY A 217 9.09 -15.42 -3.42
C GLY A 217 10.52 -15.94 -3.29
N GLN A 218 11.40 -15.25 -2.59
CA GLN A 218 12.81 -15.63 -2.39
C GLN A 218 13.00 -16.90 -1.55
N SER A 219 11.98 -17.39 -0.86
CA SER A 219 12.10 -18.60 -0.06
C SER A 219 12.74 -19.73 -0.84
N MET A 220 13.88 -20.23 -0.35
CA MET A 220 14.59 -21.40 -0.87
C MET A 220 15.12 -21.30 -2.31
N ALA A 221 15.32 -20.09 -2.84
CA ALA A 221 15.89 -19.86 -4.17
C ALA A 221 15.17 -20.66 -5.31
N MET A 222 13.86 -20.80 -5.20
CA MET A 222 13.07 -21.58 -6.16
C MET A 222 12.86 -20.89 -7.51
N LYS A 223 13.17 -19.60 -7.60
CA LYS A 223 13.03 -18.80 -8.82
C LYS A 223 14.33 -18.04 -9.12
N ILE A 224 14.64 -17.90 -10.40
CA ILE A 224 15.85 -17.20 -10.88
C ILE A 224 15.48 -15.75 -11.20
N PRO A 225 16.04 -14.74 -10.50
CA PRO A 225 15.82 -13.34 -10.84
C PRO A 225 16.48 -12.99 -12.18
N TYR A 226 16.05 -11.90 -12.78
CA TYR A 226 16.78 -11.32 -13.91
C TYR A 226 18.14 -10.84 -13.42
N MET A 227 19.20 -11.34 -14.05
CA MET A 227 20.57 -11.01 -13.71
C MET A 227 21.38 -10.81 -15.00
N ASP A 228 22.14 -9.72 -15.01
CA ASP A 228 23.16 -9.47 -16.01
C ASP A 228 24.55 -9.64 -15.38
N THR A 229 25.48 -10.24 -16.12
CA THR A 229 26.87 -10.32 -15.70
C THR A 229 27.63 -9.12 -16.29
N ILE A 230 28.24 -8.31 -15.42
CA ILE A 230 29.18 -7.28 -15.84
C ILE A 230 30.55 -7.96 -15.94
N PRO A 231 31.17 -8.04 -17.13
CA PRO A 231 32.52 -8.60 -17.27
C PRO A 231 33.50 -7.85 -16.39
N ASP A 232 34.40 -8.59 -15.76
CA ASP A 232 35.51 -7.98 -15.02
C ASP A 232 36.33 -7.15 -16.02
N ARG A 233 36.42 -5.86 -15.80
CA ARG A 233 37.31 -4.99 -16.61
C ARG A 233 38.75 -5.10 -16.08
N THR A 234 39.29 -6.30 -16.15
CA THR A 234 40.74 -6.46 -16.01
C THR A 234 41.36 -6.22 -17.38
N GLY A 235 41.70 -4.96 -17.62
CA GLY A 235 42.65 -4.62 -18.66
C GLY A 235 44.01 -4.41 -18.00
#